data_a6bfe7534f832a52b366bef91ec1e7d2
#
_entry.id   a6bfe7534f832a52b366bef91ec1e7d2
#
_cell.length_a   1.000
_cell.length_b   1.000
_cell.length_c   1.000
_cell.angle_alpha   90.00
_cell.angle_beta   90.00
_cell.angle_gamma   90.00
#
_symmetry.space_group_name_H-M   'P 1'
#
loop_
_entity.id
_entity.type
_entity.pdbx_description
1 polymer ?
#
loop_
_entity_poly.entity_id
_entity_poly.type
_entity_poly.pdbx_seq_one_letter_code
_entity_poly.pdbx_strand_id
1 'polypeptide(L)'
;MSKILLVQPNRWGRGITSIWIPSHIGILRSHNHDVKLFDCTFYKNWAEHEIEFNTENQQYQPTDYQKKIKFNDNDIFQEFQKVIDEFKPDIIFWSALSSHIHGEGEYVNIQYGNMLIEKIITNAKKIAGGLQPTAEPENMMKRFPNIDYFIRGESEVVLAEIADKLEQ
;
A
#
# COMPACT_ATOMS: atom_id res chain seq x y z
N MET A 1 -6.08 -20.09 9.45
CA MET A 1 -4.82 -19.33 9.19
C MET A 1 -4.94 -18.68 7.84
N SER A 2 -5.30 -17.38 7.82
CA SER A 2 -5.45 -16.60 6.59
C SER A 2 -4.09 -16.09 6.10
N LYS A 3 -3.99 -15.84 4.80
CA LYS A 3 -2.81 -15.26 4.14
C LYS A 3 -3.07 -13.80 3.81
N ILE A 4 -2.27 -12.91 4.39
CA ILE A 4 -2.43 -11.46 4.22
C ILE A 4 -1.24 -10.88 3.47
N LEU A 5 -1.51 -10.25 2.34
CA LEU A 5 -0.52 -9.50 1.58
C LEU A 5 -0.64 -8.01 1.92
N LEU A 6 0.32 -7.50 2.68
CA LEU A 6 0.47 -6.07 2.92
C LEU A 6 1.14 -5.44 1.70
N VAL A 7 0.64 -4.29 1.26
CA VAL A 7 1.19 -3.58 0.11
C VAL A 7 1.64 -2.19 0.54
N GLN A 8 2.88 -1.85 0.24
CA GLN A 8 3.40 -0.48 0.38
C GLN A 8 3.42 0.19 -1.00
N PRO A 9 2.38 0.93 -1.38
CA PRO A 9 2.25 1.48 -2.73
C PRO A 9 3.01 2.80 -2.91
N ASN A 10 4.20 2.90 -2.31
CA ASN A 10 5.03 4.09 -2.34
C ASN A 10 5.60 4.32 -3.74
N ARG A 11 5.39 5.51 -4.32
CA ARG A 11 5.89 5.92 -5.63
C ARG A 11 7.09 6.87 -5.58
N TRP A 12 7.56 7.20 -4.40
CA TRP A 12 8.57 8.25 -4.24
C TRP A 12 10.01 7.81 -4.54
N GLY A 13 10.25 6.52 -4.75
CA GLY A 13 11.60 6.01 -4.95
C GLY A 13 12.55 6.23 -3.76
N ARG A 14 11.98 6.54 -2.59
CA ARG A 14 12.69 6.67 -1.31
C ARG A 14 12.18 5.66 -0.31
N GLY A 15 13.09 5.05 0.43
CA GLY A 15 12.72 4.21 1.57
C GLY A 15 12.23 5.07 2.73
N ILE A 16 10.92 5.13 2.94
CA ILE A 16 10.35 5.60 4.18
C ILE A 16 9.88 4.38 4.94
N THR A 17 10.41 4.17 6.13
CA THR A 17 9.92 3.10 7.00
C THR A 17 8.54 3.50 7.53
N SER A 18 7.52 2.93 6.97
CA SER A 18 6.16 3.13 7.44
C SER A 18 5.92 2.32 8.70
N ILE A 19 5.67 3.00 9.82
CA ILE A 19 5.43 2.37 11.13
C ILE A 19 4.24 1.39 11.09
N TRP A 20 3.24 1.65 10.26
CA TRP A 20 2.08 0.78 10.14
C TRP A 20 2.44 -0.65 9.72
N ILE A 21 3.47 -0.85 8.91
CA ILE A 21 3.87 -2.17 8.41
C ILE A 21 4.27 -3.12 9.56
N PRO A 22 5.27 -2.78 10.40
CA PRO A 22 5.65 -3.68 11.50
C PRO A 22 4.53 -3.85 12.54
N SER A 23 3.71 -2.83 12.78
CA SER A 23 2.56 -2.92 13.68
C SER A 23 1.55 -3.98 13.21
N HIS A 24 1.12 -3.90 11.94
CA HIS A 24 0.22 -4.89 11.36
C HIS A 24 0.83 -6.29 11.31
N ILE A 25 2.10 -6.42 10.90
CA ILE A 25 2.79 -7.72 10.88
C ILE A 25 2.80 -8.35 12.27
N GLY A 26 3.11 -7.55 13.30
CA GLY A 26 3.16 -8.02 14.68
C GLY A 26 1.82 -8.59 15.14
N ILE A 27 0.72 -7.86 14.97
CA ILE A 27 -0.61 -8.29 15.37
C ILE A 27 -1.11 -9.48 14.55
N LEU A 28 -1.01 -9.42 13.22
CA LEU A 28 -1.46 -10.51 12.36
C LEU A 28 -0.75 -11.83 12.68
N ARG A 29 0.56 -11.79 12.92
CA ARG A 29 1.33 -12.97 13.33
C ARG A 29 0.97 -13.48 14.72
N SER A 30 0.62 -12.59 15.65
CA SER A 30 0.14 -13.01 16.99
C SER A 30 -1.21 -13.74 16.94
N HIS A 31 -2.01 -13.50 15.87
CA HIS A 31 -3.22 -14.25 15.53
C HIS A 31 -2.97 -15.49 14.65
N ASN A 32 -1.69 -15.88 14.45
CA ASN A 32 -1.26 -17.02 13.63
C ASN A 32 -1.60 -16.91 12.15
N HIS A 33 -1.66 -15.70 11.60
CA HIS A 33 -1.81 -15.51 10.15
C HIS A 33 -0.45 -15.50 9.43
N ASP A 34 -0.46 -15.90 8.15
CA ASP A 34 0.70 -15.80 7.28
C ASP A 34 0.71 -14.42 6.60
N VAL A 35 1.81 -13.68 6.75
CA VAL A 35 1.90 -12.29 6.30
C VAL A 35 3.11 -12.08 5.41
N LYS A 36 2.86 -11.56 4.23
CA LYS A 36 3.88 -11.14 3.26
C LYS A 36 3.75 -9.65 2.96
N LEU A 37 4.87 -8.98 2.74
CA LEU A 37 4.92 -7.58 2.30
C LEU A 37 5.32 -7.53 0.83
N PHE A 38 4.59 -6.72 0.04
CA PHE A 38 4.99 -6.27 -1.28
C PHE A 38 5.29 -4.76 -1.23
N ASP A 39 6.56 -4.41 -1.39
CA ASP A 39 7.02 -3.02 -1.36
C ASP A 39 7.27 -2.52 -2.78
N CYS A 40 6.54 -1.48 -3.18
CA CYS A 40 6.57 -0.89 -4.52
C CYS A 40 7.66 0.16 -4.70
N THR A 41 8.32 0.59 -3.63
CA THR A 41 9.15 1.80 -3.56
C THR A 41 10.23 1.87 -4.65
N PHE A 42 10.86 0.74 -4.97
CA PHE A 42 12.04 0.71 -5.83
C PHE A 42 11.81 0.08 -7.20
N TYR A 43 10.58 0.07 -7.71
CA TYR A 43 10.31 -0.33 -9.10
C TYR A 43 10.40 0.89 -10.02
N LYS A 44 11.21 0.77 -11.08
CA LYS A 44 11.49 1.87 -12.02
C LYS A 44 10.26 2.35 -12.78
N ASN A 45 9.38 1.44 -13.15
CA ASN A 45 8.14 1.77 -13.86
C ASN A 45 7.01 2.21 -12.93
N TRP A 46 7.26 2.26 -11.63
CA TRP A 46 6.32 2.70 -10.60
C TRP A 46 6.74 4.02 -9.94
N ALA A 47 8.03 4.17 -9.68
CA ALA A 47 8.54 5.34 -8.98
C ALA A 47 8.33 6.62 -9.79
N GLU A 48 7.75 7.64 -9.17
CA GLU A 48 7.74 9.00 -9.70
C GLU A 48 9.12 9.63 -9.48
N HIS A 49 9.64 10.30 -10.52
CA HIS A 49 10.92 10.96 -10.41
C HIS A 49 10.81 12.18 -9.49
N GLU A 50 11.59 12.17 -8.43
CA GLU A 50 11.67 13.27 -7.46
C GLU A 50 12.01 14.63 -8.08
N ILE A 51 12.66 14.62 -9.26
CA ILE A 51 13.11 15.83 -9.96
C ILE A 51 11.93 16.72 -10.37
N GLU A 52 10.81 16.16 -10.80
CA GLU A 52 9.64 16.94 -11.21
C GLU A 52 8.94 17.62 -10.04
N PHE A 53 9.01 17.00 -8.88
CA PHE A 53 8.33 17.50 -7.68
C PHE A 53 9.10 18.61 -6.96
N ASN A 54 10.44 18.56 -6.99
CA ASN A 54 11.31 19.49 -6.25
C ASN A 54 11.59 20.80 -7.00
N THR A 55 11.38 20.87 -8.31
CA THR A 55 11.58 22.10 -9.10
C THR A 55 10.52 23.16 -8.84
N GLU A 56 9.30 22.77 -8.46
CA GLU A 56 8.24 23.73 -8.18
C GLU A 56 8.29 24.33 -6.77
N ASN A 57 8.80 23.60 -5.78
CA ASN A 57 8.72 24.01 -4.38
C ASN A 57 9.96 24.71 -3.80
N GLN A 58 11.05 24.86 -4.51
CA GLN A 58 12.30 25.57 -4.10
C GLN A 58 12.88 25.22 -2.71
N GLN A 59 12.25 24.33 -1.95
CA GLN A 59 12.59 24.01 -0.56
C GLN A 59 13.52 22.80 -0.40
N TYR A 60 13.67 21.98 -1.44
CA TYR A 60 14.55 20.82 -1.42
C TYR A 60 15.52 20.88 -2.60
N GLN A 61 16.80 20.87 -2.31
CA GLN A 61 17.79 20.54 -3.33
C GLN A 61 17.62 19.07 -3.71
N PRO A 62 17.51 18.71 -5.01
CA PRO A 62 17.45 17.33 -5.43
C PRO A 62 18.69 16.61 -4.91
N THR A 63 18.47 15.68 -4.00
CA THR A 63 19.54 14.79 -3.59
C THR A 63 19.72 13.76 -4.69
N ASP A 64 20.94 13.48 -5.06
CA ASP A 64 21.34 12.56 -6.13
C ASP A 64 21.07 11.08 -5.73
N TYR A 65 19.86 10.81 -5.20
CA TYR A 65 19.44 9.48 -4.76
C TYR A 65 19.45 8.48 -5.90
N GLN A 66 19.10 8.91 -7.09
CA GLN A 66 19.06 8.05 -8.27
C GLN A 66 20.43 7.42 -8.57
N LYS A 67 21.54 8.09 -8.22
CA LYS A 67 22.89 7.52 -8.37
C LYS A 67 23.24 6.50 -7.29
N LYS A 68 22.51 6.49 -6.17
CA LYS A 68 22.80 5.64 -5.01
C LYS A 68 21.84 4.46 -4.87
N ILE A 69 20.68 4.52 -5.51
CA ILE A 69 19.63 3.51 -5.42
C ILE A 69 19.58 2.70 -6.72
N LYS A 70 19.70 1.39 -6.61
CA LYS A 70 19.46 0.49 -7.73
C LYS A 70 17.96 0.15 -7.78
N PHE A 71 17.25 0.72 -8.75
CA PHE A 71 15.87 0.36 -9.01
C PHE A 71 15.76 -1.03 -9.63
N ASN A 72 14.64 -1.69 -9.34
CA ASN A 72 14.24 -2.91 -10.02
C ASN A 72 13.66 -2.55 -11.40
N ASP A 73 14.24 -3.13 -12.45
CA ASP A 73 13.81 -2.89 -13.85
C ASP A 73 12.62 -3.79 -14.27
N ASN A 74 12.20 -4.75 -13.44
CA ASN A 74 11.04 -5.59 -13.71
C ASN A 74 9.75 -4.76 -13.70
N ASP A 75 8.77 -5.21 -14.46
CA ASP A 75 7.43 -4.61 -14.45
C ASP A 75 6.72 -4.92 -13.12
N ILE A 76 6.33 -3.88 -12.38
CA ILE A 76 5.73 -4.02 -11.05
C ILE A 76 4.41 -4.81 -11.10
N PHE A 77 3.60 -4.64 -12.15
CA PHE A 77 2.31 -5.31 -12.25
C PHE A 77 2.47 -6.81 -12.48
N GLN A 78 3.46 -7.18 -13.29
CA GLN A 78 3.80 -8.59 -13.50
C GLN A 78 4.36 -9.22 -12.22
N GLU A 79 5.27 -8.55 -11.53
CA GLU A 79 5.81 -9.05 -10.25
C GLU A 79 4.73 -9.12 -9.17
N PHE A 80 3.83 -8.14 -9.12
CA PHE A 80 2.73 -8.16 -8.17
C PHE A 80 1.76 -9.32 -8.43
N GLN A 81 1.37 -9.54 -9.70
CA GLN A 81 0.55 -10.70 -10.08
C GLN A 81 1.24 -12.02 -9.72
N LYS A 82 2.54 -12.15 -10.02
CA LYS A 82 3.32 -13.33 -9.65
C LYS A 82 3.31 -13.60 -8.14
N VAL A 83 3.49 -12.54 -7.33
CA VAL A 83 3.41 -12.68 -5.86
C VAL A 83 2.02 -13.15 -5.42
N ILE A 84 0.96 -12.65 -6.04
CA ILE A 84 -0.42 -13.08 -5.78
C ILE A 84 -0.63 -14.54 -6.14
N ASP A 85 -0.16 -14.97 -7.32
CA ASP A 85 -0.32 -16.34 -7.81
C ASP A 85 0.44 -17.37 -6.95
N GLU A 86 1.62 -16.99 -6.47
CA GLU A 86 2.46 -17.81 -5.59
C GLU A 86 1.95 -17.86 -4.15
N PHE A 87 1.66 -16.68 -3.58
CA PHE A 87 1.27 -16.56 -2.18
C PHE A 87 -0.20 -16.90 -1.95
N LYS A 88 -1.09 -16.62 -2.93
CA LYS A 88 -2.54 -16.81 -2.89
C LYS A 88 -3.14 -16.17 -1.64
N PRO A 89 -3.06 -14.83 -1.51
CA PRO A 89 -3.58 -14.14 -0.36
C PRO A 89 -5.12 -14.25 -0.27
N ASP A 90 -5.63 -14.29 0.96
CA ASP A 90 -7.05 -14.13 1.26
C ASP A 90 -7.41 -12.64 1.35
N ILE A 91 -6.45 -11.83 1.81
CA ILE A 91 -6.57 -10.38 1.96
C ILE A 91 -5.36 -9.68 1.32
N ILE A 92 -5.63 -8.60 0.59
CA ILE A 92 -4.66 -7.58 0.19
C ILE A 92 -5.00 -6.31 0.95
N PHE A 93 -4.04 -5.78 1.71
CA PHE A 93 -4.24 -4.60 2.55
C PHE A 93 -3.16 -3.55 2.34
N TRP A 94 -3.57 -2.27 2.32
CA TRP A 94 -2.67 -1.12 2.41
C TRP A 94 -3.24 -0.02 3.28
N SER A 95 -2.36 0.77 3.89
CA SER A 95 -2.74 1.94 4.68
C SER A 95 -2.57 3.21 3.87
N ALA A 96 -3.62 4.00 3.81
CA ALA A 96 -3.65 5.29 3.15
C ALA A 96 -3.30 6.42 4.13
N LEU A 97 -2.05 6.45 4.54
CA LEU A 97 -1.49 7.60 5.24
C LEU A 97 -1.10 8.65 4.18
N SER A 98 -1.92 9.68 4.03
CA SER A 98 -1.46 10.87 3.31
C SER A 98 -0.45 11.60 4.20
N SER A 99 0.81 11.61 3.81
CA SER A 99 1.73 12.52 4.45
C SER A 99 1.58 13.88 3.75
N HIS A 100 0.90 14.80 4.38
CA HIS A 100 0.84 16.21 3.95
C HIS A 100 2.22 16.88 3.87
N ILE A 101 3.24 16.25 4.44
CA ILE A 101 4.62 16.77 4.48
C ILE A 101 5.19 17.01 3.08
N HIS A 102 4.61 16.39 2.07
CA HIS A 102 5.19 16.39 0.72
C HIS A 102 4.24 16.91 -0.37
N GLY A 103 3.16 17.57 -0.01
CA GLY A 103 2.24 18.16 -1.00
C GLY A 103 1.45 17.16 -1.82
N GLU A 104 1.39 15.90 -1.40
CA GLU A 104 0.53 14.89 -2.01
C GLU A 104 -0.94 15.25 -1.79
N GLY A 105 -1.72 15.22 -2.85
CA GLY A 105 -3.16 15.42 -2.79
C GLY A 105 -3.82 14.39 -1.88
N GLU A 106 -4.98 14.72 -1.35
CA GLU A 106 -5.71 13.98 -0.30
C GLU A 106 -5.92 12.46 -0.57
N TYR A 107 -5.75 11.99 -1.80
CA TYR A 107 -6.10 10.61 -2.19
C TYR A 107 -4.95 9.79 -2.75
N VAL A 108 -3.75 10.32 -2.70
CA VAL A 108 -2.61 9.75 -3.43
C VAL A 108 -2.30 8.32 -3.00
N ASN A 109 -2.29 8.03 -1.71
CA ASN A 109 -1.96 6.69 -1.21
C ASN A 109 -3.06 5.64 -1.48
N ILE A 110 -4.34 6.01 -1.36
CA ILE A 110 -5.46 5.13 -1.75
C ILE A 110 -5.42 4.88 -3.25
N GLN A 111 -5.22 5.93 -4.02
CA GLN A 111 -5.14 5.85 -5.47
C GLN A 111 -4.02 4.92 -5.94
N TYR A 112 -2.85 5.00 -5.33
CA TYR A 112 -1.72 4.14 -5.72
C TYR A 112 -2.00 2.66 -5.45
N GLY A 113 -2.54 2.33 -4.27
CA GLY A 113 -2.99 0.98 -4.00
C GLY A 113 -4.08 0.52 -4.98
N ASN A 114 -5.06 1.40 -5.28
CA ASN A 114 -6.11 1.11 -6.25
C ASN A 114 -5.54 0.86 -7.66
N MET A 115 -4.57 1.66 -8.12
CA MET A 115 -3.90 1.45 -9.42
C MET A 115 -3.24 0.07 -9.53
N LEU A 116 -2.70 -0.47 -8.44
CA LEU A 116 -2.13 -1.82 -8.41
C LEU A 116 -3.22 -2.88 -8.52
N ILE A 117 -4.26 -2.78 -7.69
CA ILE A 117 -5.32 -3.80 -7.63
C ILE A 117 -6.18 -3.83 -8.90
N GLU A 118 -6.29 -2.74 -9.64
CA GLU A 118 -7.01 -2.69 -10.93
C GLU A 118 -6.32 -3.50 -12.04
N LYS A 119 -5.04 -3.81 -11.88
CA LYS A 119 -4.23 -4.49 -12.90
C LYS A 119 -4.02 -5.98 -12.63
N ILE A 120 -4.58 -6.50 -11.56
CA ILE A 120 -4.39 -7.89 -11.14
C ILE A 120 -5.68 -8.71 -11.21
N ILE A 121 -5.51 -10.02 -11.29
CA ILE A 121 -6.60 -11.00 -11.20
C ILE A 121 -6.45 -11.71 -9.86
N THR A 122 -7.44 -11.57 -8.98
CA THR A 122 -7.43 -12.20 -7.66
C THR A 122 -8.83 -12.33 -7.08
N ASN A 123 -9.03 -13.34 -6.23
CA ASN A 123 -10.22 -13.50 -5.39
C ASN A 123 -10.00 -12.92 -3.97
N ALA A 124 -8.80 -12.44 -3.65
CA ALA A 124 -8.50 -11.84 -2.37
C ALA A 124 -9.40 -10.63 -2.08
N LYS A 125 -9.78 -10.44 -0.83
CA LYS A 125 -10.46 -9.23 -0.39
C LYS A 125 -9.48 -8.06 -0.38
N LYS A 126 -9.85 -6.97 -1.04
CA LYS A 126 -9.06 -5.74 -1.15
C LYS A 126 -9.54 -4.77 -0.08
N ILE A 127 -8.67 -4.48 0.87
CA ILE A 127 -8.99 -3.69 2.06
C ILE A 127 -8.03 -2.52 2.17
N ALA A 128 -8.55 -1.32 2.42
CA ALA A 128 -7.74 -0.14 2.69
C ALA A 128 -8.08 0.47 4.05
N GLY A 129 -7.07 0.96 4.73
CA GLY A 129 -7.19 1.67 6.02
C GLY A 129 -6.47 3.00 6.02
N GLY A 130 -6.38 3.63 7.19
CA GLY A 130 -5.65 4.86 7.41
C GLY A 130 -6.53 6.10 7.57
N LEU A 131 -5.91 7.29 7.50
CA LEU A 131 -6.60 8.54 7.85
C LEU A 131 -7.77 8.88 6.91
N GLN A 132 -7.61 8.67 5.61
CA GLN A 132 -8.64 9.06 4.64
C GLN A 132 -9.93 8.23 4.75
N PRO A 133 -9.87 6.90 4.77
CA PRO A 133 -11.09 6.11 5.03
C PRO A 133 -11.73 6.42 6.39
N THR A 134 -10.92 6.87 7.36
CA THR A 134 -11.44 7.27 8.67
C THR A 134 -12.25 8.57 8.60
N ALA A 135 -11.75 9.56 7.87
CA ALA A 135 -12.39 10.87 7.75
C ALA A 135 -13.60 10.85 6.80
N GLU A 136 -13.49 10.17 5.65
CA GLU A 136 -14.46 10.25 4.56
C GLU A 136 -14.84 8.88 3.97
N PRO A 137 -15.35 7.93 4.78
CA PRO A 137 -15.54 6.55 4.34
C PRO A 137 -16.51 6.42 3.15
N GLU A 138 -17.61 7.18 3.15
CA GLU A 138 -18.62 7.12 2.07
C GLU A 138 -18.06 7.65 0.74
N ASN A 139 -17.24 8.70 0.80
CA ASN A 139 -16.58 9.26 -0.39
C ASN A 139 -15.57 8.27 -0.96
N MET A 140 -14.81 7.61 -0.08
CA MET A 140 -13.87 6.56 -0.48
C MET A 140 -14.57 5.39 -1.18
N MET A 141 -15.68 4.90 -0.63
CA MET A 141 -16.45 3.82 -1.23
C MET A 141 -17.01 4.18 -2.62
N LYS A 142 -17.47 5.41 -2.79
CA LYS A 142 -17.96 5.89 -4.10
C LYS A 142 -16.85 6.04 -5.12
N ARG A 143 -15.70 6.53 -4.69
CA ARG A 143 -14.57 6.87 -5.57
C ARG A 143 -13.74 5.65 -5.98
N PHE A 144 -13.64 4.65 -5.09
CA PHE A 144 -12.84 3.45 -5.30
C PHE A 144 -13.67 2.16 -5.17
N PRO A 145 -14.58 1.90 -6.12
CA PRO A 145 -15.52 0.77 -6.04
C PRO A 145 -14.84 -0.61 -6.15
N ASN A 146 -13.57 -0.66 -6.56
CA ASN A 146 -12.79 -1.89 -6.62
C ASN A 146 -12.20 -2.33 -5.26
N ILE A 147 -12.32 -1.49 -4.24
CA ILE A 147 -11.92 -1.80 -2.88
C ILE A 147 -13.11 -2.40 -2.14
N ASP A 148 -12.96 -3.62 -1.62
CA ASP A 148 -14.08 -4.33 -0.99
C ASP A 148 -14.47 -3.73 0.36
N TYR A 149 -13.48 -3.27 1.16
CA TYR A 149 -13.70 -2.72 2.50
C TYR A 149 -12.75 -1.57 2.83
N PHE A 150 -13.26 -0.62 3.60
CA PHE A 150 -12.47 0.44 4.21
C PHE A 150 -12.53 0.33 5.74
N ILE A 151 -11.36 0.30 6.39
CA ILE A 151 -11.26 0.28 7.85
C ILE A 151 -11.15 1.72 8.34
N ARG A 152 -11.99 2.08 9.32
CA ARG A 152 -11.97 3.37 10.01
C ARG A 152 -11.21 3.24 11.33
N GLY A 153 -10.43 4.25 11.67
CA GLY A 153 -9.60 4.25 12.89
C GLY A 153 -8.37 3.35 12.76
N GLU A 154 -7.94 2.82 13.90
CA GLU A 154 -6.81 1.91 13.98
C GLU A 154 -7.14 0.58 13.30
N SER A 155 -6.36 0.23 12.29
CA SER A 155 -6.67 -0.92 11.43
C SER A 155 -6.03 -2.23 11.87
N GLU A 156 -5.06 -2.19 12.77
CA GLU A 156 -4.26 -3.35 13.17
C GLU A 156 -5.12 -4.49 13.74
N VAL A 157 -5.90 -4.18 14.76
CA VAL A 157 -6.76 -5.16 15.43
C VAL A 157 -7.93 -5.56 14.55
N VAL A 158 -8.56 -4.56 13.89
CA VAL A 158 -9.72 -4.80 13.02
C VAL A 158 -9.36 -5.71 11.85
N LEU A 159 -8.18 -5.51 11.24
CA LEU A 159 -7.71 -6.36 10.15
C LEU A 159 -7.51 -7.81 10.60
N ALA A 160 -6.94 -8.00 11.79
CA ALA A 160 -6.77 -9.34 12.37
C ALA A 160 -8.12 -10.02 12.65
N GLU A 161 -9.09 -9.29 13.21
CA GLU A 161 -10.44 -9.80 13.43
C GLU A 161 -11.17 -10.17 12.13
N ILE A 162 -10.98 -9.38 11.06
CA ILE A 162 -11.51 -9.73 9.73
C ILE A 162 -10.87 -11.02 9.23
N ALA A 163 -9.54 -11.14 9.34
CA ALA A 163 -8.82 -12.32 8.92
C ALA A 163 -9.24 -13.58 9.69
N ASP A 164 -9.46 -13.48 11.01
CA ASP A 164 -9.98 -14.56 11.84
C ASP A 164 -11.38 -15.04 11.38
N LYS A 165 -12.24 -14.09 10.97
CA LYS A 165 -13.62 -14.41 10.52
C LYS A 165 -13.70 -15.01 9.13
N LEU A 166 -12.72 -14.76 8.26
CA LEU A 166 -12.66 -15.39 6.93
C LEU A 166 -12.36 -16.89 7.00
N GLU A 167 -11.91 -17.38 8.14
CA GLU A 167 -11.64 -18.81 8.40
C GLU A 167 -12.88 -19.61 8.85
N GLN A 168 -13.96 -18.92 9.20
CA GLN A 168 -15.19 -19.55 9.69
C GLN A 168 -16.20 -19.76 8.54
#